data_0994f1d846c949be32685ff680151a46
#
_entry.id   0994f1d846c949be32685ff680151a46
#
_cell.length_a   1.000
_cell.length_b   1.000
_cell.length_c   1.000
_cell.angle_alpha   90.00
_cell.angle_beta   90.00
_cell.angle_gamma   90.00
#
_symmetry.space_group_name_H-M   'P 1'
#
loop_
_entity.id
_entity.type
_entity.pdbx_description
1 polymer ?
#
loop_
_entity_poly.entity_id
_entity_poly.type
_entity_poly.pdbx_seq_one_letter_code
_entity_poly.pdbx_strand_id
1 'polypeptide(L)'
;WYQLCDCYGLYMIDEANIESHGMGYGPASLAKDSTWLTAHMDRTHRMYERSKNHPAIVIWSLGNEAGNGINFERTYDWLKSVEKTRPVQYERAELNYNTDIYCRMYRSVDEIKAYVAKKDIYRPFILCEYLHAMGNSCGGLKEYWDVFESEPMAQGGNVWDWVDQSFREIDKSGKWYWTYGGDYGPQGIPSFGNFCCNGLVGADRE
;
A
#
# COMPACT_ATOMS: atom_id res chain seq x y z
N TRP A 1 -6.67 8.31 13.24
CA TRP A 1 -5.84 7.13 13.14
C TRP A 1 -4.50 7.31 13.87
N TYR A 2 -3.69 8.31 13.54
CA TYR A 2 -2.33 8.50 14.07
C TYR A 2 -2.30 8.48 15.60
N GLN A 3 -3.13 9.29 16.26
CA GLN A 3 -3.21 9.34 17.72
C GLN A 3 -3.66 8.00 18.33
N LEU A 4 -4.55 7.27 17.68
CA LEU A 4 -4.97 5.94 18.15
C LEU A 4 -3.83 4.93 18.02
N CYS A 5 -3.11 4.94 16.91
CA CYS A 5 -1.94 4.07 16.75
C CYS A 5 -0.84 4.39 17.76
N ASP A 6 -0.58 5.68 18.03
CA ASP A 6 0.35 6.09 19.09
C ASP A 6 -0.10 5.58 20.47
N CYS A 7 -1.39 5.70 20.79
CA CYS A 7 -1.94 5.28 22.09
C CYS A 7 -1.95 3.77 22.27
N TYR A 8 -2.26 3.02 21.21
CA TYR A 8 -2.39 1.55 21.28
C TYR A 8 -1.12 0.80 20.89
N GLY A 9 -0.06 1.50 20.50
CA GLY A 9 1.19 0.88 20.10
C GLY A 9 1.12 0.13 18.77
N LEU A 10 0.29 0.60 17.83
CA LEU A 10 0.17 0.01 16.50
C LEU A 10 1.17 0.69 15.56
N TYR A 11 1.99 -0.09 14.87
CA TYR A 11 2.90 0.46 13.86
C TYR A 11 2.15 0.90 12.62
N MET A 12 2.64 1.99 12.01
CA MET A 12 2.09 2.57 10.79
C MET A 12 3.14 2.71 9.70
N ILE A 13 2.72 2.47 8.47
CA ILE A 13 3.38 2.99 7.28
C ILE A 13 2.55 4.18 6.83
N ASP A 14 3.11 5.39 6.86
CA ASP A 14 2.41 6.58 6.36
C ASP A 14 2.77 6.80 4.90
N GLU A 15 1.76 6.99 4.06
CA GLU A 15 1.94 7.05 2.62
C GLU A 15 1.46 8.39 2.05
N ALA A 16 2.27 8.96 1.15
CA ALA A 16 1.87 10.13 0.38
C ALA A 16 0.73 9.75 -0.58
N ASN A 17 -0.30 10.59 -0.66
CA ASN A 17 -1.45 10.37 -1.54
C ASN A 17 -1.11 10.64 -3.01
N ILE A 18 -0.18 9.86 -3.53
CA ILE A 18 0.26 9.88 -4.92
C ILE A 18 -0.08 8.54 -5.55
N GLU A 19 -1.00 8.57 -6.48
CA GLU A 19 -1.38 7.44 -7.30
C GLU A 19 -1.78 7.93 -8.70
N SER A 20 -1.28 7.25 -9.72
CA SER A 20 -1.60 7.57 -11.12
C SER A 20 -1.66 6.31 -12.00
N HIS A 21 -2.17 5.22 -11.44
CA HIS A 21 -2.26 3.89 -12.07
C HIS A 21 -2.85 3.93 -13.48
N GLY A 22 -3.93 4.73 -13.68
CA GLY A 22 -4.58 4.87 -14.98
C GLY A 22 -3.69 5.46 -16.09
N MET A 23 -2.57 6.10 -15.77
CA MET A 23 -1.57 6.59 -16.72
C MET A 23 -0.53 5.53 -17.11
N GLY A 24 -0.59 4.34 -16.49
CA GLY A 24 0.39 3.28 -16.67
C GLY A 24 1.78 3.63 -16.14
N TYR A 25 2.74 2.76 -16.43
CA TYR A 25 4.11 2.85 -15.91
C TYR A 25 5.15 3.17 -16.99
N GLY A 26 4.69 3.33 -18.23
CA GLY A 26 5.50 3.65 -19.42
C GLY A 26 5.94 5.12 -19.49
N PRO A 27 6.27 5.61 -20.68
CA PRO A 27 6.69 7.00 -20.87
C PRO A 27 5.66 8.05 -20.48
N ALA A 28 4.37 7.71 -20.55
CA ALA A 28 3.25 8.62 -20.18
C ALA A 28 3.00 8.70 -18.66
N SER A 29 3.74 7.94 -17.84
CA SER A 29 3.62 7.98 -16.39
C SER A 29 3.93 9.38 -15.86
N LEU A 30 3.07 9.90 -14.98
CA LEU A 30 3.28 11.19 -14.33
C LEU A 30 4.54 11.22 -13.45
N ALA A 31 5.04 10.08 -13.02
CA ALA A 31 6.32 9.97 -12.30
C ALA A 31 7.52 10.49 -13.10
N LYS A 32 7.42 10.45 -14.44
CA LYS A 32 8.50 10.82 -15.39
C LYS A 32 8.33 12.22 -15.95
N ASP A 33 7.15 12.81 -15.84
CA ASP A 33 6.85 14.15 -16.32
C ASP A 33 7.16 15.19 -15.24
N SER A 34 8.26 15.93 -15.43
CA SER A 34 8.74 16.92 -14.47
C SER A 34 7.76 18.07 -14.21
N THR A 35 6.75 18.29 -15.07
CA THR A 35 5.70 19.28 -14.80
C THR A 35 4.85 18.92 -13.59
N TRP A 36 4.81 17.64 -13.20
CA TRP A 36 4.14 17.13 -12.01
C TRP A 36 5.01 17.10 -10.75
N LEU A 37 6.28 17.52 -10.85
CA LEU A 37 7.20 17.47 -9.71
C LEU A 37 6.67 18.23 -8.49
N THR A 38 6.16 19.44 -8.69
CA THR A 38 5.62 20.26 -7.60
C THR A 38 4.48 19.54 -6.88
N ALA A 39 3.60 18.87 -7.60
CA ALA A 39 2.49 18.11 -7.02
C ALA A 39 2.97 16.91 -6.21
N HIS A 40 3.98 16.17 -6.68
CA HIS A 40 4.58 15.06 -5.95
C HIS A 40 5.27 15.57 -4.66
N MET A 41 6.08 16.61 -4.78
CA MET A 41 6.78 17.21 -3.64
C MET A 41 5.82 17.74 -2.59
N ASP A 42 4.77 18.46 -2.97
CA ASP A 42 3.77 19.00 -2.03
C ASP A 42 3.10 17.88 -1.21
N ARG A 43 2.71 16.78 -1.85
CA ARG A 43 2.09 15.64 -1.16
C ARG A 43 3.04 14.98 -0.17
N THR A 44 4.28 14.74 -0.58
CA THR A 44 5.30 14.14 0.29
C THR A 44 5.66 15.06 1.45
N HIS A 45 5.81 16.37 1.21
CA HIS A 45 6.05 17.37 2.25
C HIS A 45 4.91 17.39 3.28
N ARG A 46 3.67 17.45 2.81
CA ARG A 46 2.49 17.52 3.70
C ARG A 46 2.34 16.25 4.53
N MET A 47 2.58 15.08 3.94
CA MET A 47 2.61 13.83 4.69
C MET A 47 3.63 13.91 5.82
N TYR A 48 4.87 14.24 5.51
CA TYR A 48 5.95 14.30 6.49
C TYR A 48 5.69 15.36 7.57
N GLU A 49 5.40 16.60 7.20
CA GLU A 49 5.19 17.69 8.15
C GLU A 49 4.00 17.46 9.08
N ARG A 50 2.92 16.88 8.57
CA ARG A 50 1.75 16.49 9.37
C ARG A 50 2.10 15.42 10.40
N SER A 51 2.91 14.44 10.00
CA SER A 51 2.95 13.14 10.68
C SER A 51 4.29 12.84 11.37
N LYS A 52 5.34 13.61 11.13
CA LYS A 52 6.72 13.35 11.62
C LYS A 52 6.85 13.14 13.13
N ASN A 53 5.93 13.71 13.93
CA ASN A 53 5.95 13.61 15.39
C ASN A 53 5.15 12.43 15.94
N HIS A 54 4.59 11.56 15.09
CA HIS A 54 3.88 10.37 15.52
C HIS A 54 4.84 9.18 15.65
N PRO A 55 5.09 8.66 16.87
CA PRO A 55 5.99 7.54 17.10
C PRO A 55 5.49 6.22 16.50
N ALA A 56 4.19 6.10 16.26
CA ALA A 56 3.61 4.94 15.59
C ALA A 56 4.14 4.74 14.16
N ILE A 57 4.52 5.82 13.48
CA ILE A 57 5.04 5.74 12.12
C ILE A 57 6.47 5.19 12.13
N VAL A 58 6.64 4.03 11.52
CA VAL A 58 7.92 3.33 11.45
C VAL A 58 8.54 3.35 10.04
N ILE A 59 7.72 3.56 9.00
CA ILE A 59 8.14 3.60 7.60
C ILE A 59 7.37 4.73 6.90
N TRP A 60 8.03 5.41 5.95
CA TRP A 60 7.40 6.33 5.02
C TRP A 60 7.25 5.67 3.65
N SER A 61 6.09 5.84 3.03
CA SER A 61 5.85 5.39 1.65
C SER A 61 5.60 6.57 0.72
N LEU A 62 6.25 6.55 -0.45
CA LEU A 62 6.19 7.69 -1.38
C LEU A 62 4.91 7.73 -2.21
N GLY A 63 4.15 6.65 -2.26
CA GLY A 63 2.91 6.56 -3.01
C GLY A 63 2.62 5.15 -3.51
N ASN A 64 1.60 5.05 -4.35
CA ASN A 64 1.08 3.80 -4.85
C ASN A 64 0.94 3.82 -6.38
N GLU A 65 1.33 2.74 -7.05
CA GLU A 65 1.06 2.43 -8.45
C GLU A 65 1.14 3.61 -9.45
N ALA A 66 2.19 4.44 -9.31
CA ALA A 66 2.35 5.64 -10.13
C ALA A 66 3.55 5.58 -11.11
N GLY A 67 4.18 4.41 -11.28
CA GLY A 67 5.43 4.27 -12.02
C GLY A 67 6.63 4.80 -11.23
N ASN A 68 7.82 4.80 -11.83
CA ASN A 68 9.02 5.36 -11.21
C ASN A 68 9.74 6.30 -12.18
N GLY A 69 10.32 7.37 -11.65
CA GLY A 69 11.06 8.36 -12.39
C GLY A 69 11.43 9.57 -11.55
N ILE A 70 11.84 10.64 -12.24
CA ILE A 70 12.44 11.82 -11.62
C ILE A 70 11.63 12.39 -10.46
N ASN A 71 10.30 12.33 -10.50
CA ASN A 71 9.47 12.90 -9.44
C ASN A 71 9.57 12.10 -8.14
N PHE A 72 9.58 10.75 -8.21
CA PHE A 72 9.80 9.91 -7.03
C PHE A 72 11.26 9.91 -6.56
N GLU A 73 12.22 10.05 -7.46
CA GLU A 73 13.62 10.23 -7.09
C GLU A 73 13.79 11.50 -6.26
N ARG A 74 13.19 12.63 -6.68
CA ARG A 74 13.24 13.89 -5.95
C ARG A 74 12.49 13.87 -4.62
N THR A 75 11.35 13.20 -4.54
CA THR A 75 10.64 13.04 -3.26
C THR A 75 11.44 12.18 -2.28
N TYR A 76 12.07 11.11 -2.76
CA TYR A 76 12.97 10.28 -1.96
C TYR A 76 14.17 11.08 -1.44
N ASP A 77 14.90 11.75 -2.33
CA ASP A 77 16.09 12.53 -1.98
C ASP A 77 15.76 13.60 -0.93
N TRP A 78 14.65 14.31 -1.12
CA TRP A 78 14.19 15.29 -0.16
C TRP A 78 13.85 14.66 1.19
N LEU A 79 13.05 13.60 1.20
CA LEU A 79 12.63 12.95 2.44
C LEU A 79 13.85 12.41 3.20
N LYS A 80 14.81 11.79 2.52
CA LYS A 80 16.08 11.34 3.11
C LYS A 80 16.97 12.51 3.57
N SER A 81 16.76 13.72 3.05
CA SER A 81 17.50 14.90 3.54
C SER A 81 17.03 15.35 4.91
N VAL A 82 15.74 15.23 5.22
CA VAL A 82 15.11 15.70 6.46
C VAL A 82 14.82 14.58 7.48
N GLU A 83 14.64 13.33 7.01
CA GLU A 83 14.38 12.15 7.85
C GLU A 83 15.59 11.21 7.85
N LYS A 84 16.15 10.97 9.03
CA LYS A 84 17.37 10.15 9.19
C LYS A 84 17.14 8.85 9.97
N THR A 85 15.97 8.67 10.53
CA THR A 85 15.70 7.59 11.48
C THR A 85 14.82 6.50 10.91
N ARG A 86 13.88 6.85 10.05
CA ARG A 86 12.90 5.92 9.50
C ARG A 86 13.20 5.61 8.04
N PRO A 87 13.05 4.36 7.60
CA PRO A 87 13.22 3.99 6.20
C PRO A 87 12.10 4.55 5.32
N VAL A 88 12.41 4.67 4.04
CA VAL A 88 11.48 5.10 2.99
C VAL A 88 11.28 3.96 2.02
N GLN A 89 10.04 3.64 1.69
CA GLN A 89 9.70 2.63 0.69
C GLN A 89 8.95 3.22 -0.49
N TYR A 90 9.08 2.56 -1.65
CA TYR A 90 8.23 2.79 -2.81
C TYR A 90 8.24 1.55 -3.71
N GLU A 91 7.05 0.98 -3.99
CA GLU A 91 6.94 -0.32 -4.65
C GLU A 91 7.44 -0.31 -6.11
N ARG A 92 7.20 0.79 -6.85
CA ARG A 92 7.66 0.93 -8.24
C ARG A 92 9.14 1.31 -8.36
N ALA A 93 9.80 1.65 -7.27
CA ALA A 93 11.25 1.78 -7.27
C ALA A 93 11.96 0.43 -7.40
N GLU A 94 11.29 -0.67 -7.04
CA GLU A 94 11.87 -2.02 -7.07
C GLU A 94 13.22 -2.07 -6.33
N LEU A 95 14.32 -2.23 -7.06
CA LEU A 95 15.69 -2.21 -6.52
C LEU A 95 16.46 -0.95 -6.95
N ASN A 96 15.80 0.08 -7.51
CA ASN A 96 16.44 1.35 -7.78
C ASN A 96 16.82 2.05 -6.46
N TYR A 97 17.67 3.08 -6.54
CA TYR A 97 18.24 3.71 -5.35
C TYR A 97 17.20 4.41 -4.47
N ASN A 98 16.06 4.82 -5.03
CA ASN A 98 15.05 5.63 -4.37
C ASN A 98 14.03 4.81 -3.55
N THR A 99 14.53 3.80 -2.85
CA THR A 99 13.81 3.04 -1.83
C THR A 99 14.79 2.36 -0.87
N ASP A 100 14.51 2.32 0.42
CA ASP A 100 15.30 1.60 1.42
C ASP A 100 14.85 0.14 1.57
N ILE A 101 13.64 -0.18 1.11
CA ILE A 101 12.98 -1.48 1.25
C ILE A 101 12.65 -2.01 -0.14
N TYR A 102 12.88 -3.30 -0.39
CA TYR A 102 12.35 -3.97 -1.57
C TYR A 102 10.86 -4.26 -1.33
N CYS A 103 10.04 -3.29 -1.68
CA CYS A 103 8.60 -3.30 -1.46
C CYS A 103 7.90 -3.79 -2.73
N ARG A 104 7.04 -4.81 -2.58
CA ARG A 104 6.34 -5.43 -3.73
C ARG A 104 4.88 -5.73 -3.40
N MET A 105 4.06 -5.86 -4.43
CA MET A 105 2.67 -6.31 -4.34
C MET A 105 2.54 -7.75 -4.80
N TYR A 106 1.71 -8.53 -4.11
CA TYR A 106 1.20 -9.85 -4.54
C TYR A 106 2.26 -10.84 -4.98
N ARG A 107 3.47 -10.79 -4.40
CA ARG A 107 4.48 -11.80 -4.66
C ARG A 107 4.14 -13.11 -3.98
N SER A 108 4.35 -14.21 -4.69
CA SER A 108 4.17 -15.54 -4.13
C SER A 108 5.21 -15.85 -3.05
N VAL A 109 4.90 -16.81 -2.20
CA VAL A 109 5.83 -17.33 -1.18
C VAL A 109 7.16 -17.76 -1.81
N ASP A 110 7.12 -18.40 -2.99
CA ASP A 110 8.34 -18.86 -3.68
C ASP A 110 9.18 -17.69 -4.21
N GLU A 111 8.56 -16.62 -4.69
CA GLU A 111 9.27 -15.41 -5.11
C GLU A 111 9.95 -14.71 -3.93
N ILE A 112 9.30 -14.70 -2.76
CA ILE A 112 9.90 -14.15 -1.53
C ILE A 112 11.11 -14.99 -1.12
N LYS A 113 10.95 -16.31 -1.06
CA LYS A 113 12.06 -17.25 -0.76
C LYS A 113 13.21 -17.08 -1.75
N ALA A 114 12.92 -16.95 -3.03
CA ALA A 114 13.92 -16.74 -4.06
C ALA A 114 14.67 -15.40 -3.90
N TYR A 115 13.98 -14.37 -3.41
CA TYR A 115 14.63 -13.10 -3.10
C TYR A 115 15.55 -13.21 -1.90
N VAL A 116 15.06 -13.70 -0.76
CA VAL A 116 15.83 -13.76 0.50
C VAL A 116 17.00 -14.76 0.46
N ALA A 117 16.95 -15.75 -0.45
CA ALA A 117 18.04 -16.68 -0.67
C ALA A 117 19.25 -16.09 -1.41
N LYS A 118 19.14 -14.89 -1.99
CA LYS A 118 20.27 -14.23 -2.67
C LYS A 118 21.32 -13.77 -1.66
N LYS A 119 22.58 -13.95 -1.99
CA LYS A 119 23.71 -13.64 -1.08
C LYS A 119 24.03 -12.15 -0.96
N ASP A 120 23.62 -11.35 -1.91
CA ASP A 120 23.97 -9.93 -2.09
C ASP A 120 22.83 -8.97 -1.78
N ILE A 121 21.76 -9.46 -1.14
CA ILE A 121 20.67 -8.59 -0.70
C ILE A 121 21.11 -7.75 0.51
N TYR A 122 20.72 -6.50 0.48
CA TYR A 122 20.94 -5.56 1.59
C TYR A 122 19.66 -4.84 2.02
N ARG A 123 18.57 -4.99 1.25
CA ARG A 123 17.27 -4.41 1.56
C ARG A 123 16.34 -5.47 2.10
N PRO A 124 15.64 -5.18 3.21
CA PRO A 124 14.56 -6.04 3.66
C PRO A 124 13.43 -6.06 2.62
N PHE A 125 12.66 -7.15 2.64
CA PHE A 125 11.50 -7.34 1.79
C PHE A 125 10.22 -7.06 2.59
N ILE A 126 9.29 -6.30 2.00
CA ILE A 126 7.92 -6.11 2.52
C ILE A 126 6.94 -6.28 1.35
N LEU A 127 5.85 -7.00 1.59
CA LEU A 127 4.68 -6.94 0.73
C LEU A 127 3.84 -5.73 1.12
N CYS A 128 3.84 -4.67 0.29
CA CYS A 128 2.95 -3.53 0.55
C CYS A 128 1.48 -3.88 0.37
N GLU A 129 1.20 -4.90 -0.45
CA GLU A 129 -0.12 -5.50 -0.60
C GLU A 129 -0.02 -7.01 -0.81
N TYR A 130 -0.87 -7.77 -0.13
CA TYR A 130 -1.05 -9.19 -0.37
C TYR A 130 -2.45 -9.64 0.10
N LEU A 131 -2.83 -10.88 -0.19
CA LEU A 131 -4.10 -11.48 0.22
C LEU A 131 -5.32 -10.64 -0.19
N HIS A 132 -5.36 -10.21 -1.45
CA HIS A 132 -6.54 -9.53 -2.01
C HIS A 132 -7.73 -10.49 -2.01
N ALA A 133 -8.63 -10.32 -1.05
CA ALA A 133 -9.69 -11.30 -0.74
C ALA A 133 -10.94 -11.17 -1.62
N MET A 134 -10.82 -10.61 -2.83
CA MET A 134 -11.93 -10.50 -3.77
C MET A 134 -12.25 -11.87 -4.40
N GLY A 135 -13.46 -12.35 -4.21
CA GLY A 135 -13.89 -13.67 -4.68
C GLY A 135 -13.14 -14.81 -3.96
N ASN A 136 -12.80 -15.86 -4.66
CA ASN A 136 -12.09 -17.03 -4.10
C ASN A 136 -10.58 -16.90 -4.29
N SER A 137 -9.97 -15.89 -3.71
CA SER A 137 -8.57 -15.53 -3.94
C SER A 137 -7.70 -15.44 -2.68
N CYS A 138 -8.30 -15.36 -1.50
CA CYS A 138 -7.57 -15.27 -0.24
C CYS A 138 -7.17 -16.64 0.27
N GLY A 139 -5.87 -16.92 0.31
CA GLY A 139 -5.33 -18.19 0.81
C GLY A 139 -3.84 -18.11 1.06
N GLY A 140 -3.30 -19.11 1.76
CA GLY A 140 -1.85 -19.18 2.00
C GLY A 140 -1.33 -18.24 3.07
N LEU A 141 -2.16 -17.65 3.94
CA LEU A 141 -1.72 -16.75 4.99
C LEU A 141 -0.65 -17.39 5.87
N LYS A 142 -0.86 -18.65 6.26
CA LYS A 142 0.11 -19.40 7.06
C LYS A 142 1.46 -19.52 6.35
N GLU A 143 1.46 -19.86 5.08
CA GLU A 143 2.67 -20.05 4.28
C GLU A 143 3.48 -18.75 4.13
N TYR A 144 2.80 -17.60 4.01
CA TYR A 144 3.46 -16.30 4.04
C TYR A 144 4.11 -16.04 5.40
N TRP A 145 3.38 -16.28 6.48
CA TRP A 145 3.89 -16.05 7.84
C TRP A 145 5.00 -17.00 8.23
N ASP A 146 4.97 -18.27 7.78
CA ASP A 146 6.09 -19.18 7.95
C ASP A 146 7.40 -18.61 7.37
N VAL A 147 7.32 -17.88 6.25
CA VAL A 147 8.49 -17.21 5.66
C VAL A 147 8.85 -15.94 6.43
N PHE A 148 7.88 -15.10 6.77
CA PHE A 148 8.14 -13.85 7.50
C PHE A 148 8.78 -14.11 8.86
N GLU A 149 8.41 -15.21 9.53
CA GLU A 149 8.96 -15.58 10.83
C GLU A 149 10.32 -16.30 10.73
N SER A 150 10.58 -17.01 9.63
CA SER A 150 11.83 -17.77 9.48
C SER A 150 12.96 -17.00 8.78
N GLU A 151 12.64 -15.97 7.98
CA GLU A 151 13.60 -15.27 7.15
C GLU A 151 13.77 -13.81 7.59
N PRO A 152 14.88 -13.44 8.25
CA PRO A 152 15.08 -12.10 8.80
C PRO A 152 14.96 -10.95 7.78
N MET A 153 15.18 -11.23 6.50
CA MET A 153 15.04 -10.22 5.44
C MET A 153 13.61 -10.11 4.90
N ALA A 154 12.69 -11.02 5.27
CA ALA A 154 11.27 -10.94 4.95
C ALA A 154 10.52 -10.35 6.16
N GLN A 155 10.23 -9.06 6.13
CA GLN A 155 9.73 -8.30 7.28
C GLN A 155 8.21 -8.32 7.46
N GLY A 156 7.47 -8.92 6.53
CA GLY A 156 6.02 -9.00 6.60
C GLY A 156 5.29 -8.42 5.41
N GLY A 157 4.02 -8.10 5.61
CA GLY A 157 3.18 -7.52 4.57
C GLY A 157 1.91 -6.87 5.11
N ASN A 158 1.29 -6.04 4.27
CA ASN A 158 0.02 -5.38 4.52
C ASN A 158 -1.05 -6.04 3.66
N VAL A 159 -2.09 -6.55 4.27
CA VAL A 159 -3.20 -7.15 3.51
C VAL A 159 -3.96 -6.09 2.73
N TRP A 160 -4.38 -6.41 1.54
CA TRP A 160 -5.31 -5.61 0.76
C TRP A 160 -6.62 -6.38 0.57
N ASP A 161 -7.67 -6.15 1.36
CA ASP A 161 -7.84 -5.11 2.34
C ASP A 161 -8.19 -5.73 3.71
N TRP A 162 -8.26 -4.94 4.78
CA TRP A 162 -8.60 -5.47 6.09
C TRP A 162 -10.10 -5.80 6.21
N VAL A 163 -10.98 -4.91 5.73
CA VAL A 163 -12.43 -5.02 5.91
C VAL A 163 -13.16 -4.70 4.61
N ASP A 164 -14.18 -5.50 4.28
CA ASP A 164 -15.09 -5.18 3.17
C ASP A 164 -15.71 -3.79 3.34
N GLN A 165 -15.63 -2.98 2.28
CA GLN A 165 -16.19 -1.62 2.27
C GLN A 165 -17.63 -1.67 1.78
N SER A 166 -18.56 -1.97 2.69
CA SER A 166 -19.98 -2.18 2.41
C SER A 166 -20.86 -1.37 3.35
N PHE A 167 -22.10 -1.11 2.92
CA PHE A 167 -23.14 -0.52 3.74
C PHE A 167 -24.25 -1.52 3.97
N ARG A 168 -24.88 -1.43 5.14
CA ARG A 168 -26.03 -2.25 5.47
C ARG A 168 -27.30 -1.55 5.00
N GLU A 169 -28.05 -2.22 4.14
CA GLU A 169 -29.34 -1.76 3.58
C GLU A 169 -30.47 -2.73 3.92
N ILE A 170 -31.68 -2.28 3.76
CA ILE A 170 -32.89 -3.10 3.96
C ILE A 170 -33.68 -3.11 2.66
N ASP A 171 -34.01 -4.29 2.14
CA ASP A 171 -34.82 -4.44 0.95
C ASP A 171 -36.32 -4.18 1.21
N LYS A 172 -37.13 -4.20 0.15
CA LYS A 172 -38.58 -3.97 0.22
C LYS A 172 -39.36 -4.99 1.06
N SER A 173 -38.74 -6.16 1.30
CA SER A 173 -39.32 -7.20 2.16
C SER A 173 -38.99 -7.04 3.65
N GLY A 174 -38.15 -6.07 3.98
CA GLY A 174 -37.65 -5.84 5.34
C GLY A 174 -36.40 -6.68 5.68
N LYS A 175 -35.81 -7.38 4.73
CA LYS A 175 -34.59 -8.17 4.91
C LYS A 175 -33.37 -7.27 4.71
N TRP A 176 -32.43 -7.30 5.65
CA TRP A 176 -31.16 -6.60 5.52
C TRP A 176 -30.17 -7.37 4.61
N TYR A 177 -29.31 -6.62 3.95
CA TYR A 177 -28.23 -7.14 3.12
C TYR A 177 -27.07 -6.16 3.07
N TRP A 178 -25.90 -6.62 2.65
CA TRP A 178 -24.75 -5.78 2.41
C TRP A 178 -24.75 -5.31 0.96
N THR A 179 -24.52 -4.00 0.76
CA THR A 179 -24.33 -3.39 -0.55
C THR A 179 -22.83 -3.18 -0.82
N TYR A 180 -22.50 -2.91 -2.05
CA TYR A 180 -21.13 -2.57 -2.46
C TYR A 180 -21.14 -1.36 -3.41
N GLY A 181 -19.94 -0.84 -3.79
CA GLY A 181 -19.84 0.38 -4.60
C GLY A 181 -20.61 0.32 -5.93
N GLY A 182 -20.73 -0.88 -6.54
CA GLY A 182 -21.48 -1.07 -7.79
C GLY A 182 -23.01 -0.93 -7.66
N ASP A 183 -23.57 -0.95 -6.45
CA ASP A 183 -25.00 -0.77 -6.21
C ASP A 183 -25.42 0.71 -6.22
N TYR A 184 -24.47 1.64 -6.23
CA TYR A 184 -24.72 3.06 -6.09
C TYR A 184 -24.37 3.85 -7.36
N GLY A 185 -24.97 5.01 -7.48
CA GLY A 185 -24.76 5.95 -8.58
C GLY A 185 -25.78 5.82 -9.71
N PRO A 186 -25.81 6.79 -10.63
CA PRO A 186 -26.71 6.74 -11.80
C PRO A 186 -26.34 5.60 -12.72
N GLN A 187 -27.35 5.02 -13.36
CA GLN A 187 -27.16 3.98 -14.36
C GLN A 187 -26.23 4.47 -15.49
N GLY A 188 -25.25 3.62 -15.86
CA GLY A 188 -24.28 3.93 -16.92
C GLY A 188 -23.06 4.73 -16.47
N ILE A 189 -22.96 5.11 -15.19
CA ILE A 189 -21.72 5.66 -14.66
C ILE A 189 -20.75 4.48 -14.39
N PRO A 190 -19.52 4.56 -14.86
CA PRO A 190 -18.51 3.56 -14.57
C PRO A 190 -18.30 3.40 -13.07
N SER A 191 -18.26 2.17 -12.59
CA SER A 191 -17.90 1.84 -11.21
C SER A 191 -16.92 0.68 -11.23
N PHE A 192 -16.16 0.52 -10.15
CA PHE A 192 -15.28 -0.63 -9.99
C PHE A 192 -16.02 -1.91 -9.53
N GLY A 193 -17.36 -1.91 -9.56
CA GLY A 193 -18.17 -3.06 -9.18
C GLY A 193 -17.89 -3.47 -7.73
N ASN A 194 -17.57 -4.76 -7.54
CA ASN A 194 -17.28 -5.35 -6.25
C ASN A 194 -15.82 -5.19 -5.79
N PHE A 195 -15.04 -4.29 -6.39
CA PHE A 195 -13.61 -4.12 -6.06
C PHE A 195 -13.36 -3.66 -4.62
N CYS A 196 -14.36 -3.12 -3.96
CA CYS A 196 -14.35 -2.77 -2.54
C CYS A 196 -14.69 -3.94 -1.59
N CYS A 197 -14.99 -5.14 -2.13
CA CYS A 197 -15.30 -6.35 -1.37
C CYS A 197 -14.10 -7.30 -1.41
N ASN A 198 -13.00 -6.89 -0.77
CA ASN A 198 -11.71 -7.57 -0.76
C ASN A 198 -11.09 -7.64 0.64
N GLY A 199 -11.93 -7.50 1.67
CA GLY A 199 -11.54 -7.57 3.06
C GLY A 199 -11.24 -9.00 3.55
N LEU A 200 -10.31 -9.13 4.50
CA LEU A 200 -10.12 -10.38 5.26
C LEU A 200 -11.27 -10.67 6.19
N VAL A 201 -11.97 -9.62 6.62
CA VAL A 201 -13.17 -9.71 7.47
C VAL A 201 -14.33 -8.99 6.80
N GLY A 202 -15.56 -9.39 7.12
CA GLY A 202 -16.77 -8.76 6.62
C GLY A 202 -16.91 -7.30 7.02
N ALA A 203 -17.87 -6.59 6.43
CA ALA A 203 -18.14 -5.17 6.71
C ALA A 203 -18.54 -4.91 8.16
N ASP A 204 -19.07 -5.91 8.87
CA ASP A 204 -19.35 -5.90 10.31
C ASP A 204 -18.13 -6.22 11.18
N ARG A 205 -17.01 -6.56 10.56
CA ARG A 205 -15.73 -6.92 11.18
C ARG A 205 -15.74 -8.28 11.89
N GLU A 206 -16.57 -9.19 11.41
CA GLU A 206 -16.65 -10.59 11.82
C GLU A 206 -16.09 -11.55 10.75
#